data_67278e1ab51dfc7f415a481f9ddccbe5
#
_entry.id   67278e1ab51dfc7f415a481f9ddccbe5
#
_cell.length_a   1.000
_cell.length_b   1.000
_cell.length_c   1.000
_cell.angle_alpha   90.00
_cell.angle_beta   90.00
_cell.angle_gamma   90.00
#
_symmetry.space_group_name_H-M   'P 1'
#
loop_
_entity.id
_entity.type
_entity.pdbx_description
1 polymer ?
#
loop_
_entity_poly.entity_id
_entity_poly.type
_entity_poly.pdbx_seq_one_letter_code
_entity_poly.pdbx_strand_id
1 'polypeptide(L)'
;TMDAEAVKECLEDLIAVHDRAPYDLKIDHIDADGLTLTIYTTEPCPAIINYLGDPYGAIIDMDYGIQGEGGSANVAGTGPYIAENVTPTQIDLVKNDNYWGGEVKVDKVTVKSFADGSALTAALQTGDIQGTYGLQYDNYALFENNSDYTINSCATSRCFFGQFNMDSEIMKDQNVRKAVEMGIDKDGFCSIIMEGRGVPAKAAFPSGFSY
;
A
#
# COMPACT_ATOMS: atom_id res chain seq x y z
N THR A 1 -11.46 -24.32 -1.56
CA THR A 1 -12.51 -23.38 -2.04
C THR A 1 -12.77 -22.39 -0.94
N MET A 2 -12.69 -21.11 -1.23
CA MET A 2 -12.96 -20.05 -0.26
C MET A 2 -14.47 -19.95 -0.07
N ASP A 3 -14.97 -20.24 1.13
CA ASP A 3 -16.36 -20.07 1.56
C ASP A 3 -16.45 -19.05 2.70
N ALA A 4 -17.64 -18.81 3.22
CA ALA A 4 -17.83 -17.81 4.26
C ALA A 4 -17.15 -18.20 5.59
N GLU A 5 -17.03 -19.48 5.89
CA GLU A 5 -16.36 -19.96 7.11
C GLU A 5 -14.85 -19.68 7.04
N ALA A 6 -14.21 -19.99 5.90
CA ALA A 6 -12.78 -19.69 5.70
C ALA A 6 -12.47 -18.17 5.77
N VAL A 7 -13.36 -17.32 5.24
CA VAL A 7 -13.21 -15.86 5.36
C VAL A 7 -13.40 -15.40 6.80
N LYS A 8 -14.38 -15.96 7.52
CA LYS A 8 -14.62 -15.68 8.93
C LYS A 8 -13.39 -15.99 9.77
N GLU A 9 -12.83 -17.22 9.63
CA GLU A 9 -11.63 -17.65 10.35
C GLU A 9 -10.45 -16.67 10.11
N CYS A 10 -10.23 -16.29 8.86
CA CYS A 10 -9.17 -15.33 8.50
C CYS A 10 -9.38 -13.95 9.15
N LEU A 11 -10.62 -13.45 9.18
CA LEU A 11 -10.92 -12.14 9.81
C LEU A 11 -10.88 -12.20 11.33
N GLU A 12 -11.31 -13.31 11.94
CA GLU A 12 -11.22 -13.52 13.39
C GLU A 12 -9.76 -13.60 13.85
N ASP A 13 -8.88 -14.29 13.09
CA ASP A 13 -7.43 -14.29 13.35
C ASP A 13 -6.85 -12.86 13.17
N LEU A 14 -7.21 -12.16 12.11
CA LEU A 14 -6.77 -10.79 11.87
C LEU A 14 -7.05 -9.87 13.07
N ILE A 15 -8.29 -9.88 13.61
CA ILE A 15 -8.64 -9.02 14.75
C ILE A 15 -8.00 -9.49 16.06
N ALA A 16 -7.60 -10.76 16.15
CA ALA A 16 -6.90 -11.29 17.32
C ALA A 16 -5.42 -10.91 17.38
N VAL A 17 -4.75 -10.80 16.22
CA VAL A 17 -3.29 -10.65 16.15
C VAL A 17 -2.81 -9.27 15.67
N HIS A 18 -3.64 -8.52 14.94
CA HIS A 18 -3.23 -7.24 14.35
C HIS A 18 -3.57 -6.05 15.25
N ASP A 19 -2.56 -5.22 15.55
CA ASP A 19 -2.69 -4.10 16.50
C ASP A 19 -3.76 -3.07 16.13
N ARG A 20 -3.95 -2.80 14.84
CA ARG A 20 -4.86 -1.75 14.34
C ARG A 20 -6.23 -2.26 13.90
N ALA A 21 -6.31 -3.46 13.34
CA ALA A 21 -7.53 -3.98 12.75
C ALA A 21 -8.75 -3.99 13.71
N PRO A 22 -8.64 -4.33 15.00
CA PRO A 22 -9.77 -4.28 15.92
C PRO A 22 -10.37 -2.87 16.07
N TYR A 23 -9.54 -1.83 16.04
CA TYR A 23 -9.98 -0.43 16.16
C TYR A 23 -10.60 0.10 14.88
N ASP A 24 -10.06 -0.29 13.73
CA ASP A 24 -10.52 0.15 12.42
C ASP A 24 -11.82 -0.55 12.04
N LEU A 25 -11.89 -1.87 12.17
CA LEU A 25 -13.01 -2.71 11.72
C LEU A 25 -14.17 -2.73 12.71
N LYS A 26 -13.90 -2.58 14.02
CA LYS A 26 -14.91 -2.58 15.10
C LYS A 26 -15.84 -3.79 15.06
N ILE A 27 -15.32 -4.95 14.66
CA ILE A 27 -16.08 -6.18 14.54
C ILE A 27 -16.47 -6.66 15.94
N ASP A 28 -17.77 -6.94 16.14
CA ASP A 28 -18.32 -7.60 17.32
C ASP A 28 -18.29 -9.12 17.15
N HIS A 29 -18.91 -9.59 16.07
CA HIS A 29 -18.90 -11.01 15.69
C HIS A 29 -19.17 -11.17 14.19
N ILE A 30 -18.90 -12.35 13.68
CA ILE A 30 -19.08 -12.72 12.28
C ILE A 30 -19.92 -13.99 12.19
N ASP A 31 -20.99 -13.96 11.39
CA ASP A 31 -21.77 -15.13 11.03
C ASP A 31 -21.42 -15.60 9.62
N ALA A 32 -21.27 -16.90 9.45
CA ALA A 32 -21.03 -17.53 8.16
C ALA A 32 -22.11 -18.60 7.87
N ASP A 33 -22.69 -18.56 6.68
CA ASP A 33 -23.66 -19.55 6.19
C ASP A 33 -23.42 -19.79 4.69
N GLY A 34 -22.78 -20.90 4.36
CA GLY A 34 -22.42 -21.27 3.00
C GLY A 34 -21.49 -20.27 2.33
N LEU A 35 -22.02 -19.40 1.47
CA LEU A 35 -21.28 -18.32 0.81
C LEU A 35 -21.66 -16.93 1.33
N THR A 36 -22.47 -16.85 2.37
CA THR A 36 -22.91 -15.60 2.98
C THR A 36 -22.12 -15.31 4.23
N LEU A 37 -21.41 -14.20 4.26
CA LEU A 37 -20.72 -13.68 5.43
C LEU A 37 -21.45 -12.45 5.94
N THR A 38 -21.78 -12.43 7.23
CA THR A 38 -22.41 -11.26 7.87
C THR A 38 -21.49 -10.76 8.98
N ILE A 39 -21.04 -9.52 8.87
CA ILE A 39 -20.17 -8.87 9.85
C ILE A 39 -21.02 -7.94 10.70
N TYR A 40 -21.02 -8.12 12.00
CA TYR A 40 -21.64 -7.24 12.98
C TYR A 40 -20.58 -6.37 13.62
N THR A 41 -20.84 -5.07 13.70
CA THR A 41 -19.92 -4.10 14.30
C THR A 41 -20.47 -3.57 15.62
N THR A 42 -19.58 -3.26 16.58
CA THR A 42 -19.94 -2.71 17.90
C THR A 42 -20.57 -1.32 17.81
N GLU A 43 -20.29 -0.59 16.76
CA GLU A 43 -20.86 0.72 16.42
C GLU A 43 -20.87 0.93 14.90
N PRO A 44 -21.62 1.90 14.35
CA PRO A 44 -21.62 2.16 12.92
C PRO A 44 -20.21 2.41 12.37
N CYS A 45 -19.78 1.58 11.40
CA CYS A 45 -18.47 1.68 10.75
C CYS A 45 -18.63 1.81 9.23
N PRO A 46 -18.99 2.99 8.70
CA PRO A 46 -19.23 3.19 7.26
C PRO A 46 -17.96 2.98 6.40
N ALA A 47 -16.78 3.06 7.00
CA ALA A 47 -15.50 2.89 6.32
C ALA A 47 -14.99 1.43 6.31
N ILE A 48 -15.75 0.46 6.84
CA ILE A 48 -15.29 -0.93 6.99
C ILE A 48 -14.78 -1.54 5.68
N ILE A 49 -15.44 -1.28 4.56
CA ILE A 49 -15.01 -1.79 3.24
C ILE A 49 -13.66 -1.19 2.82
N ASN A 50 -13.42 0.08 3.14
CA ASN A 50 -12.14 0.73 2.86
C ASN A 50 -11.02 0.15 3.73
N TYR A 51 -11.32 -0.14 4.99
CA TYR A 51 -10.37 -0.80 5.90
C TYR A 51 -10.04 -2.23 5.47
N LEU A 52 -11.05 -3.00 5.04
CA LEU A 52 -10.82 -4.34 4.47
C LEU A 52 -10.05 -4.31 3.14
N GLY A 53 -10.02 -3.18 2.45
CA GLY A 53 -9.17 -2.96 1.27
C GLY A 53 -7.71 -2.60 1.57
N ASP A 54 -7.35 -2.37 2.84
CA ASP A 54 -5.95 -2.21 3.28
C ASP A 54 -5.21 -3.57 3.18
N PRO A 55 -3.88 -3.60 2.91
CA PRO A 55 -3.11 -4.85 2.83
C PRO A 55 -3.30 -5.81 4.00
N TYR A 56 -3.57 -5.33 5.22
CA TYR A 56 -3.84 -6.21 6.36
C TYR A 56 -5.18 -6.98 6.23
N GLY A 57 -6.12 -6.46 5.45
CA GLY A 57 -7.42 -7.10 5.20
C GLY A 57 -7.38 -8.21 4.13
N ALA A 58 -6.20 -8.60 3.67
CA ALA A 58 -6.05 -9.66 2.69
C ALA A 58 -6.57 -11.00 3.23
N ILE A 59 -7.46 -11.64 2.48
CA ILE A 59 -7.97 -12.97 2.83
C ILE A 59 -6.98 -14.03 2.35
N ILE A 60 -6.53 -14.87 3.27
CA ILE A 60 -5.59 -15.96 3.04
C ILE A 60 -6.21 -17.30 3.42
N ASP A 61 -5.64 -18.37 2.90
CA ASP A 61 -6.01 -19.74 3.28
C ASP A 61 -5.33 -20.09 4.61
N MET A 62 -6.11 -20.16 5.68
CA MET A 62 -5.62 -20.45 7.04
C MET A 62 -5.14 -21.89 7.18
N ASP A 63 -5.69 -22.83 6.42
CA ASP A 63 -5.22 -24.23 6.39
C ASP A 63 -3.83 -24.35 5.75
N TYR A 64 -3.54 -23.54 4.71
CA TYR A 64 -2.19 -23.44 4.14
C TYR A 64 -1.22 -22.82 5.15
N GLY A 65 -1.69 -21.83 5.89
CA GLY A 65 -0.93 -21.07 6.88
C GLY A 65 0.20 -20.24 6.27
N ILE A 66 1.11 -19.77 7.13
CA ILE A 66 2.30 -19.03 6.73
C ILE A 66 3.46 -20.01 6.54
N GLN A 67 4.00 -20.08 5.34
CA GLN A 67 5.18 -20.88 5.01
C GLN A 67 6.44 -20.01 5.03
N GLY A 68 7.49 -20.47 5.71
CA GLY A 68 8.74 -19.70 5.86
C GLY A 68 8.67 -18.66 6.98
N GLU A 69 9.72 -17.85 7.08
CA GLU A 69 9.88 -16.84 8.14
C GLU A 69 10.41 -15.52 7.58
N GLY A 70 10.03 -14.41 8.22
CA GLY A 70 10.53 -13.07 7.90
C GLY A 70 10.32 -12.71 6.43
N GLY A 71 11.36 -12.25 5.75
CA GLY A 71 11.31 -11.87 4.33
C GLY A 71 11.12 -13.02 3.34
N SER A 72 11.03 -14.27 3.81
CA SER A 72 10.70 -15.45 3.00
C SER A 72 9.32 -16.02 3.33
N ALA A 73 8.53 -15.33 4.12
CA ALA A 73 7.17 -15.75 4.45
C ALA A 73 6.28 -15.73 3.21
N ASN A 74 5.52 -16.82 3.00
CA ASN A 74 4.59 -17.00 1.89
C ASN A 74 3.24 -17.48 2.39
N VAL A 75 2.18 -17.07 1.75
CA VAL A 75 0.79 -17.42 2.06
C VAL A 75 0.03 -17.76 0.79
N ALA A 76 -1.01 -18.57 0.88
CA ALA A 76 -1.94 -18.79 -0.20
C ALA A 76 -3.07 -17.74 -0.14
N GLY A 77 -3.18 -16.90 -1.15
CA GLY A 77 -4.21 -15.87 -1.26
C GLY A 77 -5.18 -16.14 -2.40
N THR A 78 -6.10 -15.19 -2.63
CA THR A 78 -7.15 -15.26 -3.65
C THR A 78 -6.81 -14.46 -4.92
N GLY A 79 -5.56 -14.02 -5.05
CA GLY A 79 -5.10 -13.11 -6.11
C GLY A 79 -4.85 -13.77 -7.46
N PRO A 80 -4.52 -12.95 -8.49
CA PRO A 80 -4.26 -13.42 -9.86
C PRO A 80 -2.94 -14.19 -10.01
N TYR A 81 -2.07 -14.14 -9.01
CA TYR A 81 -0.77 -14.80 -9.03
C TYR A 81 -0.55 -15.64 -7.78
N ILE A 82 0.22 -16.72 -7.96
CA ILE A 82 0.71 -17.61 -6.91
C ILE A 82 2.20 -17.36 -6.75
N ALA A 83 2.67 -17.17 -5.52
CA ALA A 83 4.10 -17.03 -5.22
C ALA A 83 4.75 -18.42 -5.17
N GLU A 84 5.67 -18.71 -6.11
CA GLU A 84 6.47 -19.95 -6.13
C GLU A 84 7.71 -19.85 -5.27
N ASN A 85 8.33 -18.67 -5.22
CA ASN A 85 9.54 -18.43 -4.47
C ASN A 85 9.49 -17.05 -3.82
N VAL A 86 9.76 -16.98 -2.53
CA VAL A 86 9.80 -15.75 -1.76
C VAL A 86 11.12 -15.65 -1.03
N THR A 87 11.88 -14.61 -1.29
CA THR A 87 13.13 -14.28 -0.63
C THR A 87 13.08 -12.82 -0.14
N PRO A 88 14.01 -12.39 0.73
CA PRO A 88 14.04 -11.00 1.18
C PRO A 88 14.18 -9.94 0.07
N THR A 89 14.68 -10.33 -1.10
CA THR A 89 14.98 -9.41 -2.21
C THR A 89 14.21 -9.71 -3.49
N GLN A 90 13.51 -10.85 -3.56
CA GLN A 90 12.81 -11.26 -4.78
C GLN A 90 11.60 -12.14 -4.47
N ILE A 91 10.53 -11.93 -5.23
CA ILE A 91 9.35 -12.80 -5.24
C ILE A 91 9.11 -13.24 -6.69
N ASP A 92 9.06 -14.55 -6.92
CA ASP A 92 8.71 -15.12 -8.21
C ASP A 92 7.25 -15.57 -8.18
N LEU A 93 6.48 -15.04 -9.11
CA LEU A 93 5.05 -15.22 -9.22
C LEU A 93 4.71 -15.91 -10.52
N VAL A 94 3.79 -16.88 -10.46
CA VAL A 94 3.16 -17.51 -11.64
C VAL A 94 1.68 -17.20 -11.64
N LYS A 95 1.07 -17.15 -12.82
CA LYS A 95 -0.37 -16.91 -12.94
C LYS A 95 -1.19 -17.97 -12.21
N ASN A 96 -2.29 -17.55 -11.63
CA ASN A 96 -3.30 -18.41 -11.07
C ASN A 96 -4.37 -18.72 -12.12
N ASP A 97 -4.32 -19.92 -12.71
CA ASP A 97 -5.28 -20.34 -13.74
C ASP A 97 -6.73 -20.46 -13.21
N ASN A 98 -6.90 -20.50 -11.87
CA ASN A 98 -8.20 -20.53 -11.19
C ASN A 98 -8.63 -19.16 -10.66
N TYR A 99 -8.00 -18.08 -11.11
CA TYR A 99 -8.33 -16.75 -10.63
C TYR A 99 -9.78 -16.37 -10.97
N TRP A 100 -10.54 -15.97 -9.96
CA TRP A 100 -11.97 -15.64 -10.06
C TRP A 100 -12.26 -14.35 -10.86
N GLY A 101 -11.30 -13.44 -10.97
CA GLY A 101 -11.45 -12.13 -11.61
C GLY A 101 -11.23 -12.13 -13.13
N GLY A 102 -11.03 -13.30 -13.75
CA GLY A 102 -10.88 -13.46 -15.18
C GLY A 102 -9.46 -13.81 -15.64
N GLU A 103 -9.19 -13.65 -16.93
CA GLU A 103 -7.93 -14.07 -17.55
C GLU A 103 -6.73 -13.25 -17.06
N VAL A 104 -5.70 -13.95 -16.59
CA VAL A 104 -4.40 -13.36 -16.25
C VAL A 104 -3.50 -13.37 -17.48
N LYS A 105 -3.17 -12.20 -18.02
CA LYS A 105 -2.47 -12.04 -19.31
C LYS A 105 -0.97 -12.30 -19.27
N VAL A 106 -0.34 -12.14 -18.11
CA VAL A 106 1.11 -12.30 -17.92
C VAL A 106 1.35 -13.60 -17.17
N ASP A 107 2.09 -14.53 -17.76
CA ASP A 107 2.28 -15.86 -17.18
C ASP A 107 3.18 -15.85 -15.93
N LYS A 108 4.21 -14.99 -15.93
CA LYS A 108 5.19 -14.91 -14.82
C LYS A 108 5.55 -13.46 -14.53
N VAL A 109 5.70 -13.15 -13.23
CA VAL A 109 6.16 -11.85 -12.75
C VAL A 109 7.24 -12.09 -11.68
N THR A 110 8.37 -11.41 -11.82
CA THR A 110 9.39 -11.37 -10.78
C THR A 110 9.41 -9.97 -10.15
N VAL A 111 9.10 -9.88 -8.88
CA VAL A 111 9.20 -8.65 -8.10
C VAL A 111 10.57 -8.61 -7.44
N LYS A 112 11.34 -7.55 -7.67
CA LYS A 112 12.68 -7.36 -7.11
C LYS A 112 12.71 -6.15 -6.18
N SER A 113 13.39 -6.27 -5.04
CA SER A 113 13.66 -5.18 -4.12
C SER A 113 15.03 -4.58 -4.41
N PHE A 114 15.14 -3.25 -4.40
CA PHE A 114 16.39 -2.52 -4.58
C PHE A 114 16.73 -1.74 -3.31
N ALA A 115 18.03 -1.62 -3.03
CA ALA A 115 18.52 -0.95 -1.83
C ALA A 115 18.23 0.57 -1.84
N ASP A 116 18.24 1.18 -3.04
CA ASP A 116 18.01 2.61 -3.23
C ASP A 116 17.45 2.93 -4.62
N GLY A 117 17.02 4.18 -4.81
CA GLY A 117 16.44 4.66 -6.07
C GLY A 117 17.43 4.71 -7.22
N SER A 118 18.73 4.83 -6.97
CA SER A 118 19.75 4.86 -8.03
C SER A 118 19.91 3.47 -8.63
N ALA A 119 19.98 2.42 -7.80
CA ALA A 119 20.01 1.03 -8.24
C ALA A 119 18.73 0.66 -9.01
N LEU A 120 17.56 1.11 -8.53
CA LEU A 120 16.28 0.92 -9.20
C LEU A 120 16.27 1.59 -10.60
N THR A 121 16.72 2.82 -10.68
CA THR A 121 16.81 3.58 -11.94
C THR A 121 17.74 2.91 -12.94
N ALA A 122 18.92 2.45 -12.50
CA ALA A 122 19.88 1.73 -13.35
C ALA A 122 19.29 0.41 -13.87
N ALA A 123 18.61 -0.37 -13.02
CA ALA A 123 17.96 -1.61 -13.43
C ALA A 123 16.86 -1.40 -14.48
N LEU A 124 16.10 -0.30 -14.38
CA LEU A 124 15.11 0.06 -15.40
C LEU A 124 15.76 0.47 -16.71
N GLN A 125 16.86 1.26 -16.67
CA GLN A 125 17.58 1.69 -17.87
C GLN A 125 18.29 0.54 -18.60
N THR A 126 18.79 -0.47 -17.86
CA THR A 126 19.45 -1.65 -18.45
C THR A 126 18.46 -2.71 -18.93
N GLY A 127 17.17 -2.57 -18.60
CA GLY A 127 16.15 -3.56 -18.93
C GLY A 127 16.11 -4.76 -18.00
N ASP A 128 16.86 -4.73 -16.89
CA ASP A 128 16.81 -5.79 -15.85
C ASP A 128 15.44 -5.89 -15.19
N ILE A 129 14.68 -4.78 -15.20
CA ILE A 129 13.27 -4.72 -14.86
C ILE A 129 12.50 -3.98 -15.97
N GLN A 130 11.24 -4.37 -16.19
CA GLN A 130 10.37 -3.80 -17.21
C GLN A 130 9.38 -2.77 -16.67
N GLY A 131 9.28 -2.65 -15.36
CA GLY A 131 8.40 -1.68 -14.73
C GLY A 131 8.78 -1.43 -13.27
N THR A 132 8.42 -0.27 -12.76
CA THR A 132 8.63 0.10 -11.37
C THR A 132 7.49 0.98 -10.86
N TYR A 133 7.30 0.95 -9.56
CA TYR A 133 6.44 1.88 -8.83
C TYR A 133 7.32 2.74 -7.91
N GLY A 134 7.05 4.05 -7.89
CA GLY A 134 7.73 4.95 -6.95
C GLY A 134 9.15 5.35 -7.35
N LEU A 135 9.39 5.60 -8.64
CA LEU A 135 10.62 6.21 -9.11
C LEU A 135 10.86 7.55 -8.38
N GLN A 136 12.11 7.88 -8.07
CA GLN A 136 12.47 9.18 -7.49
C GLN A 136 12.18 10.31 -8.48
N TYR A 137 11.74 11.47 -7.97
CA TYR A 137 11.28 12.59 -8.82
C TYR A 137 12.36 13.09 -9.78
N ASP A 138 13.59 13.22 -9.33
CA ASP A 138 14.75 13.65 -10.12
C ASP A 138 15.17 12.70 -11.25
N ASN A 139 14.66 11.47 -11.23
CA ASN A 139 14.97 10.46 -12.25
C ASN A 139 13.92 10.37 -13.37
N TYR A 140 12.77 11.03 -13.23
CA TYR A 140 11.74 10.99 -14.28
C TYR A 140 12.22 11.57 -15.61
N ALA A 141 13.02 12.62 -15.58
CA ALA A 141 13.57 13.24 -16.79
C ALA A 141 14.36 12.28 -17.69
N LEU A 142 14.89 11.18 -17.12
CA LEU A 142 15.61 10.14 -17.88
C LEU A 142 14.67 9.32 -18.78
N PHE A 143 13.37 9.31 -18.49
CA PHE A 143 12.40 8.46 -19.14
C PHE A 143 11.29 9.22 -19.89
N GLU A 144 10.99 10.47 -19.50
CA GLU A 144 9.87 11.27 -20.03
C GLU A 144 9.90 11.51 -21.53
N ASN A 145 11.09 11.66 -22.11
CA ASN A 145 11.27 11.94 -23.53
C ASN A 145 11.77 10.72 -24.32
N ASN A 146 11.65 9.54 -23.75
CA ASN A 146 12.06 8.30 -24.39
C ASN A 146 10.82 7.45 -24.71
N SER A 147 10.59 7.19 -26.00
CA SER A 147 9.43 6.42 -26.49
C SER A 147 9.41 4.95 -26.04
N ASP A 148 10.51 4.43 -25.50
CA ASP A 148 10.60 3.07 -25.00
C ASP A 148 9.94 2.91 -23.63
N TYR A 149 9.59 4.04 -22.97
CA TYR A 149 8.97 4.06 -21.65
C TYR A 149 7.61 4.74 -21.67
N THR A 150 6.72 4.25 -20.82
CA THR A 150 5.43 4.88 -20.53
C THR A 150 5.38 5.25 -19.06
N ILE A 151 5.12 6.53 -18.77
CA ILE A 151 4.93 7.02 -17.41
C ILE A 151 3.44 7.18 -17.16
N ASN A 152 2.90 6.41 -16.20
CA ASN A 152 1.54 6.58 -15.72
C ASN A 152 1.56 7.32 -14.39
N SER A 153 0.82 8.41 -14.28
CA SER A 153 0.71 9.23 -13.08
C SER A 153 -0.74 9.51 -12.75
N CYS A 154 -1.07 9.41 -11.48
CA CYS A 154 -2.41 9.78 -10.99
C CYS A 154 -2.30 10.54 -9.68
N ALA A 155 -3.27 11.41 -9.43
CA ALA A 155 -3.40 12.08 -8.14
C ALA A 155 -3.77 11.05 -7.06
N THR A 156 -3.14 11.16 -5.89
CA THR A 156 -3.37 10.28 -4.75
C THR A 156 -3.75 11.08 -3.52
N SER A 157 -4.27 10.41 -2.49
CA SER A 157 -4.50 11.00 -1.17
C SER A 157 -3.24 11.17 -0.32
N ARG A 158 -2.06 10.78 -0.85
CA ARG A 158 -0.80 10.88 -0.10
C ARG A 158 -0.42 12.34 0.14
N CYS A 159 -0.24 12.69 1.42
CA CYS A 159 0.32 13.95 1.84
C CYS A 159 1.66 13.75 2.54
N PHE A 160 2.62 14.60 2.25
CA PHE A 160 3.84 14.75 3.03
C PHE A 160 3.66 15.91 4.00
N PHE A 161 3.85 15.67 5.28
CA PHE A 161 3.70 16.69 6.31
C PHE A 161 4.72 16.51 7.43
N GLY A 162 5.11 17.60 8.06
CA GLY A 162 5.89 17.60 9.29
C GLY A 162 4.97 17.55 10.50
N GLN A 163 5.26 16.67 11.45
CA GLN A 163 4.57 16.61 12.73
C GLN A 163 5.45 17.18 13.84
N PHE A 164 4.92 18.12 14.60
CA PHE A 164 5.63 18.68 15.75
C PHE A 164 5.51 17.77 16.96
N ASN A 165 6.64 17.52 17.63
CA ASN A 165 6.63 16.89 18.94
C ASN A 165 6.14 17.90 20.00
N MET A 166 4.90 17.76 20.42
CA MET A 166 4.25 18.65 21.39
C MET A 166 4.78 18.50 22.82
N ASP A 167 5.55 17.46 23.11
CA ASP A 167 6.23 17.30 24.43
C ASP A 167 7.53 18.12 24.52
N SER A 168 8.02 18.61 23.37
CA SER A 168 9.17 19.52 23.34
C SER A 168 8.79 20.90 23.88
N GLU A 169 9.55 21.42 24.87
CA GLU A 169 9.33 22.75 25.44
C GLU A 169 9.31 23.87 24.39
N ILE A 170 10.13 23.76 23.35
CA ILE A 170 10.19 24.72 22.25
C ILE A 170 8.91 24.63 21.39
N MET A 171 8.43 23.42 21.09
CA MET A 171 7.28 23.21 20.21
C MET A 171 5.92 23.40 20.90
N LYS A 172 5.88 23.52 22.22
CA LYS A 172 4.68 23.98 22.97
C LYS A 172 4.28 25.40 22.59
N ASP A 173 5.25 26.28 22.28
CA ASP A 173 4.95 27.64 21.83
C ASP A 173 4.36 27.65 20.42
N GLN A 174 3.12 28.12 20.31
CA GLN A 174 2.42 28.22 19.02
C GLN A 174 3.14 29.16 18.04
N ASN A 175 3.81 30.21 18.52
CA ASN A 175 4.51 31.14 17.65
C ASN A 175 5.73 30.50 16.99
N VAL A 176 6.41 29.60 17.71
CA VAL A 176 7.52 28.82 17.15
C VAL A 176 7.00 27.91 16.03
N ARG A 177 5.89 27.19 16.25
CA ARG A 177 5.31 26.34 15.22
C ARG A 177 4.89 27.13 13.97
N LYS A 178 4.27 28.31 14.18
CA LYS A 178 3.91 29.21 13.06
C LYS A 178 5.14 29.74 12.33
N ALA A 179 6.21 30.09 13.04
CA ALA A 179 7.44 30.57 12.43
C ALA A 179 8.07 29.46 11.55
N VAL A 180 8.08 28.20 12.01
CA VAL A 180 8.55 27.06 11.20
C VAL A 180 7.67 26.88 9.96
N GLU A 181 6.35 26.91 10.09
CA GLU A 181 5.42 26.78 8.96
C GLU A 181 5.64 27.90 7.93
N MET A 182 5.79 29.13 8.36
CA MET A 182 6.03 30.27 7.47
C MET A 182 7.39 30.22 6.78
N GLY A 183 8.37 29.54 7.38
CA GLY A 183 9.70 29.34 6.79
C GLY A 183 9.77 28.24 5.73
N ILE A 184 8.71 27.43 5.58
CA ILE A 184 8.67 26.36 4.57
C ILE A 184 8.10 26.89 3.27
N ASP A 185 8.94 26.93 2.23
CA ASP A 185 8.51 27.24 0.85
C ASP A 185 7.88 25.99 0.22
N LYS A 186 6.56 25.84 0.41
CA LYS A 186 5.79 24.69 -0.11
C LYS A 186 5.71 24.73 -1.65
N ASP A 187 5.62 25.92 -2.24
CA ASP A 187 5.56 26.08 -3.70
C ASP A 187 6.91 25.74 -4.35
N GLY A 188 8.00 26.23 -3.77
CA GLY A 188 9.36 25.89 -4.20
C GLY A 188 9.64 24.39 -4.05
N PHE A 189 9.20 23.77 -2.95
CA PHE A 189 9.34 22.34 -2.75
C PHE A 189 8.60 21.54 -3.85
N CYS A 190 7.33 21.86 -4.11
CA CYS A 190 6.55 21.17 -5.14
C CYS A 190 7.09 21.40 -6.55
N SER A 191 7.52 22.63 -6.88
CA SER A 191 7.97 22.96 -8.23
C SER A 191 9.39 22.50 -8.52
N ILE A 192 10.31 22.56 -7.55
CA ILE A 192 11.73 22.28 -7.75
C ILE A 192 12.07 20.84 -7.32
N ILE A 193 11.76 20.47 -6.08
CA ILE A 193 12.16 19.16 -5.53
C ILE A 193 11.29 18.04 -6.09
N MET A 194 9.99 18.29 -6.25
CA MET A 194 9.06 17.31 -6.81
C MET A 194 8.86 17.48 -8.33
N GLU A 195 9.61 18.35 -8.97
CA GLU A 195 9.53 18.63 -10.42
C GLU A 195 8.10 18.90 -10.93
N GLY A 196 7.30 19.62 -10.12
CA GLY A 196 5.90 19.91 -10.42
C GLY A 196 4.92 18.74 -10.26
N ARG A 197 5.36 17.60 -9.70
CA ARG A 197 4.52 16.38 -9.49
C ARG A 197 3.75 16.39 -8.18
N GLY A 198 3.80 17.47 -7.43
CA GLY A 198 3.07 17.68 -6.19
C GLY A 198 2.29 18.98 -6.19
N VAL A 199 1.36 19.12 -5.25
CA VAL A 199 0.56 20.32 -5.01
C VAL A 199 0.79 20.79 -3.57
N PRO A 200 1.03 22.09 -3.31
CA PRO A 200 1.17 22.59 -1.94
C PRO A 200 -0.05 22.26 -1.10
N ALA A 201 0.17 21.48 -0.03
CA ALA A 201 -0.92 21.09 0.87
C ALA A 201 -1.32 22.25 1.78
N LYS A 202 -2.64 22.45 1.95
CA LYS A 202 -3.23 23.43 2.87
C LYS A 202 -3.60 22.82 4.22
N ALA A 203 -3.76 21.50 4.26
CA ALA A 203 -4.12 20.71 5.44
C ALA A 203 -3.54 19.29 5.31
N ALA A 204 -3.72 18.47 6.33
CA ALA A 204 -3.29 17.06 6.34
C ALA A 204 -4.00 16.21 5.27
N PHE A 205 -5.16 16.66 4.78
CA PHE A 205 -5.93 15.98 3.75
C PHE A 205 -5.92 16.77 2.43
N PRO A 206 -5.77 16.10 1.27
CA PRO A 206 -5.79 16.76 -0.02
C PRO A 206 -7.14 17.41 -0.32
N SER A 207 -7.13 18.62 -0.88
CA SER A 207 -8.36 19.37 -1.22
C SER A 207 -9.15 18.78 -2.40
N GLY A 208 -8.62 17.81 -3.10
CA GLY A 208 -9.26 17.16 -4.26
C GLY A 208 -10.13 15.95 -3.91
N PHE A 209 -10.21 15.56 -2.64
CA PHE A 209 -11.03 14.44 -2.18
C PHE A 209 -12.26 14.97 -1.45
N SER A 210 -13.43 14.44 -1.82
CA SER A 210 -14.66 14.62 -1.05
C SER A 210 -14.68 13.57 0.08
N TYR A 211 -14.82 14.03 1.30
CA TYR A 211 -14.95 13.20 2.50
C TYR A 211 -16.43 13.03 2.85
#